data_34424a2d39b1fc323553c062061d373d
#
_entry.id   34424a2d39b1fc323553c062061d373d
#
_cell.length_a   1.000
_cell.length_b   1.000
_cell.length_c   1.000
_cell.angle_alpha   90.00
_cell.angle_beta   90.00
_cell.angle_gamma   90.00
#
_symmetry.space_group_name_H-M   'P 1'
#
loop_
_entity.id
_entity.type
_entity.pdbx_description
1 polymer ?
#
loop_
_entity_poly.entity_id
_entity_poly.type
_entity_poly.pdbx_seq_one_letter_code
_entity_poly.pdbx_strand_id
1 'polypeptide(L)'
;IYKMPKIKLFHPKYLIWRPLFLNFINYSKCDNFLNSHITKILKIKRIFKKILFNSSFLADSLIPIWDYKNKLNLNDNQLEEWAILDTLDGLYAKYDKPKTNKSIVKFLLLKNKKIIQNNINKNYFIASN
;
A
#
# COMPACT_ATOMS: atom_id res chain seq x y z
N ILE A 1 -11.54 -7.32 -4.42
CA ILE A 1 -10.72 -8.14 -3.49
C ILE A 1 -9.47 -8.58 -4.25
N TYR A 2 -8.30 -8.26 -3.76
CA TYR A 2 -7.04 -8.70 -4.36
C TYR A 2 -6.24 -9.55 -3.37
N LYS A 3 -5.41 -10.42 -3.91
CA LYS A 3 -4.56 -11.31 -3.16
C LYS A 3 -3.30 -10.59 -2.69
N MET A 4 -2.91 -10.84 -1.45
CA MET A 4 -1.66 -10.36 -0.90
C MET A 4 -0.89 -11.50 -0.20
N PRO A 5 0.43 -11.60 -0.36
CA PRO A 5 1.25 -12.53 0.44
C PRO A 5 1.08 -12.24 1.93
N LYS A 6 1.08 -13.29 2.77
CA LYS A 6 0.91 -13.15 4.23
C LYS A 6 1.85 -12.11 4.86
N ILE A 7 3.10 -12.09 4.46
CA ILE A 7 4.13 -11.15 4.98
C ILE A 7 3.71 -9.69 4.73
N LYS A 8 3.10 -9.38 3.58
CA LYS A 8 2.66 -8.01 3.28
C LYS A 8 1.43 -7.59 4.09
N LEU A 9 0.59 -8.54 4.53
CA LEU A 9 -0.55 -8.24 5.42
C LEU A 9 -0.11 -7.75 6.79
N PHE A 10 1.06 -8.17 7.27
CA PHE A 10 1.65 -7.72 8.54
C PHE A 10 2.49 -6.45 8.40
N HIS A 11 2.52 -5.83 7.22
CA HIS A 11 3.24 -4.57 7.06
C HIS A 11 2.57 -3.46 7.89
N PRO A 12 3.35 -2.64 8.65
CA PRO A 12 2.84 -1.57 9.50
C PRO A 12 1.90 -0.59 8.80
N LYS A 13 2.02 -0.40 7.49
CA LYS A 13 1.07 0.38 6.68
C LYS A 13 -0.38 -0.09 6.89
N TYR A 14 -0.63 -1.39 6.93
CA TYR A 14 -1.99 -1.95 7.05
C TYR A 14 -2.44 -2.11 8.50
N LEU A 15 -1.51 -2.39 9.41
CA LEU A 15 -1.82 -2.67 10.81
C LEU A 15 -1.89 -1.41 11.67
N ILE A 16 -1.07 -0.41 11.38
CA ILE A 16 -0.91 0.79 12.19
C ILE A 16 -1.37 2.02 11.42
N TRP A 17 -0.72 2.33 10.30
CA TRP A 17 -0.90 3.60 9.62
C TRP A 17 -2.30 3.76 9.01
N ARG A 18 -2.80 2.77 8.29
CA ARG A 18 -4.13 2.85 7.68
C ARG A 18 -5.25 3.04 8.73
N PRO A 19 -5.34 2.25 9.82
CA PRO A 19 -6.31 2.49 10.88
C PRO A 19 -6.17 3.87 11.52
N LEU A 20 -4.94 4.33 11.76
CA LEU A 20 -4.66 5.65 12.33
C LEU A 20 -5.21 6.77 11.42
N PHE A 21 -4.88 6.72 10.12
CA PHE A 21 -5.32 7.74 9.18
C PHE A 21 -6.82 7.71 8.95
N LEU A 22 -7.41 6.54 8.77
CA LEU A 22 -8.87 6.41 8.56
C LEU A 22 -9.71 6.91 9.73
N ASN A 23 -9.24 6.77 10.96
CA ASN A 23 -10.04 7.09 12.16
C ASN A 23 -9.72 8.46 12.76
N PHE A 24 -8.50 8.95 12.63
CA PHE A 24 -8.05 10.12 13.39
C PHE A 24 -7.56 11.29 12.54
N ILE A 25 -7.21 11.06 11.28
CA ILE A 25 -6.63 12.10 10.42
C ILE A 25 -7.59 12.40 9.26
N ASN A 26 -7.98 13.65 9.14
CA ASN A 26 -8.84 14.07 8.04
C ASN A 26 -8.07 14.05 6.71
N TYR A 27 -8.71 13.50 5.66
CA TYR A 27 -8.12 13.40 4.31
C TYR A 27 -7.58 14.73 3.80
N SER A 28 -8.39 15.80 3.81
CA SER A 28 -7.98 17.11 3.29
C SER A 28 -6.83 17.72 4.05
N LYS A 29 -6.76 17.51 5.38
CA LYS A 29 -5.60 17.98 6.18
C LYS A 29 -4.33 17.21 5.82
N CYS A 30 -4.45 15.90 5.62
CA CYS A 30 -3.33 15.07 5.19
C CYS A 30 -2.84 15.47 3.79
N ASP A 31 -3.75 15.65 2.85
CA ASP A 31 -3.45 16.06 1.47
C ASP A 31 -2.72 17.41 1.46
N ASN A 32 -3.27 18.44 2.13
CA ASN A 32 -2.62 19.74 2.25
C ASN A 32 -1.23 19.66 2.90
N PHE A 33 -1.08 18.84 3.93
CA PHE A 33 0.22 18.62 4.59
C PHE A 33 1.23 17.95 3.66
N LEU A 34 0.82 16.92 2.92
CA LEU A 34 1.68 16.24 1.97
C LEU A 34 2.10 17.18 0.84
N ASN A 35 1.17 17.90 0.23
CA ASN A 35 1.46 18.86 -0.83
C ASN A 35 2.47 19.94 -0.39
N SER A 36 2.41 20.38 0.88
CA SER A 36 3.32 21.39 1.41
C SER A 36 4.71 20.85 1.81
N HIS A 37 4.83 19.55 2.13
CA HIS A 37 6.03 19.02 2.77
C HIS A 37 6.64 17.79 2.09
N ILE A 38 6.07 17.30 0.99
CA ILE A 38 6.46 16.04 0.37
C ILE A 38 7.96 15.95 0.05
N THR A 39 8.53 17.00 -0.52
CA THR A 39 9.96 17.07 -0.85
C THR A 39 10.84 16.86 0.38
N LYS A 40 10.49 17.51 1.50
CA LYS A 40 11.24 17.38 2.77
C LYS A 40 11.08 15.97 3.33
N ILE A 41 9.88 15.44 3.33
CA ILE A 41 9.58 14.11 3.87
C ILE A 41 10.30 13.01 3.07
N LEU A 42 10.31 13.09 1.75
CA LEU A 42 11.04 12.14 0.90
C LEU A 42 12.56 12.23 1.12
N LYS A 43 13.13 13.43 1.33
CA LYS A 43 14.54 13.58 1.68
C LYS A 43 14.85 12.91 3.03
N ILE A 44 14.04 13.17 4.06
CA ILE A 44 14.17 12.56 5.38
C ILE A 44 14.08 11.04 5.26
N LYS A 45 13.08 10.53 4.55
CA LYS A 45 12.91 9.08 4.32
C LYS A 45 14.15 8.44 3.68
N ARG A 46 14.76 9.09 2.70
CA ARG A 46 15.99 8.61 2.05
C ARG A 46 17.17 8.56 3.02
N ILE A 47 17.29 9.55 3.92
CA ILE A 47 18.30 9.55 4.98
C ILE A 47 18.06 8.38 5.94
N PHE A 48 16.82 8.21 6.43
CA PHE A 48 16.45 7.08 7.29
C PHE A 48 16.72 5.73 6.62
N LYS A 49 16.40 5.61 5.33
CA LYS A 49 16.70 4.37 4.59
C LYS A 49 18.20 4.04 4.61
N LYS A 50 19.07 5.03 4.43
CA LYS A 50 20.53 4.83 4.50
C LYS A 50 20.97 4.39 5.89
N ILE A 51 20.47 5.04 6.95
CA ILE A 51 20.77 4.71 8.35
C ILE A 51 20.29 3.28 8.71
N LEU A 52 19.14 2.87 8.17
CA LEU A 52 18.52 1.57 8.40
C LEU A 52 19.05 0.47 7.44
N PHE A 53 20.35 0.47 7.19
CA PHE A 53 21.03 -0.55 6.35
C PHE A 53 20.41 -0.72 4.95
N ASN A 54 19.92 0.37 4.35
CA ASN A 54 19.18 0.38 3.08
C ASN A 54 17.88 -0.47 3.08
N SER A 55 17.34 -0.79 4.25
CA SER A 55 16.09 -1.53 4.36
C SER A 55 14.90 -0.66 3.95
N SER A 56 14.33 -0.95 2.79
CA SER A 56 13.08 -0.31 2.34
C SER A 56 11.92 -0.63 3.28
N PHE A 57 11.86 -1.86 3.80
CA PHE A 57 10.80 -2.29 4.72
C PHE A 57 10.76 -1.44 5.99
N LEU A 58 11.91 -1.21 6.63
CA LEU A 58 11.98 -0.39 7.85
C LEU A 58 11.66 1.07 7.56
N ALA A 59 12.21 1.64 6.48
CA ALA A 59 11.90 3.00 6.09
C ALA A 59 10.41 3.22 5.75
N ASP A 60 9.79 2.26 5.03
CA ASP A 60 8.36 2.30 4.69
C ASP A 60 7.47 2.06 5.92
N SER A 61 7.99 1.36 6.94
CA SER A 61 7.30 1.15 8.21
C SER A 61 7.24 2.41 9.06
N LEU A 62 8.31 3.21 9.07
CA LEU A 62 8.39 4.45 9.83
C LEU A 62 7.71 5.61 9.11
N ILE A 63 7.92 5.74 7.81
CA ILE A 63 7.37 6.81 6.97
C ILE A 63 6.56 6.16 5.85
N PRO A 64 5.23 6.05 5.99
CA PRO A 64 4.36 5.30 5.07
C PRO A 64 4.08 6.04 3.76
N ILE A 65 5.03 6.78 3.26
CA ILE A 65 5.00 7.51 2.00
C ILE A 65 5.83 6.76 0.97
N TRP A 66 5.31 6.54 -0.23
CA TRP A 66 6.04 5.86 -1.29
C TRP A 66 7.08 6.77 -1.93
N ASP A 67 8.29 6.26 -2.14
CA ASP A 67 9.37 6.93 -2.88
C ASP A 67 9.61 6.20 -4.21
N TYR A 68 9.35 6.91 -5.30
CA TYR A 68 9.47 6.39 -6.66
C TYR A 68 10.76 6.80 -7.36
N LYS A 69 11.67 7.51 -6.68
CA LYS A 69 12.95 7.90 -7.27
C LYS A 69 13.72 6.67 -7.75
N ASN A 70 14.21 6.71 -8.98
CA ASN A 70 14.89 5.62 -9.68
C ASN A 70 14.00 4.37 -9.96
N LYS A 71 12.69 4.47 -9.81
CA LYS A 71 11.75 3.39 -10.16
C LYS A 71 10.92 3.73 -11.38
N LEU A 72 10.60 5.00 -11.56
CA LEU A 72 9.83 5.52 -12.68
C LEU A 72 10.67 6.56 -13.43
N ASN A 73 10.53 6.60 -14.75
CA ASN A 73 11.17 7.59 -15.60
C ASN A 73 10.29 8.85 -15.69
N LEU A 74 10.19 9.57 -14.57
CA LEU A 74 9.40 10.78 -14.42
C LEU A 74 10.29 11.89 -13.86
N ASN A 75 9.91 13.15 -14.06
CA ASN A 75 10.59 14.29 -13.44
C ASN A 75 10.27 14.38 -11.93
N ASP A 76 11.06 15.16 -11.19
CA ASP A 76 10.94 15.21 -9.73
C ASP A 76 9.55 15.67 -9.26
N ASN A 77 8.91 16.63 -9.93
CA ASN A 77 7.56 17.09 -9.58
C ASN A 77 6.52 15.97 -9.78
N GLN A 78 6.58 15.27 -10.90
CA GLN A 78 5.69 14.13 -11.18
C GLN A 78 5.91 12.98 -10.18
N LEU A 79 7.15 12.73 -9.76
CA LEU A 79 7.45 11.73 -8.74
C LEU A 79 6.88 12.12 -7.37
N GLU A 80 6.88 13.40 -7.02
CA GLU A 80 6.29 13.92 -5.79
C GLU A 80 4.76 13.82 -5.83
N GLU A 81 4.10 14.24 -6.91
CA GLU A 81 2.65 14.08 -7.12
C GLU A 81 2.25 12.61 -7.03
N TRP A 82 2.98 11.73 -7.71
CA TRP A 82 2.71 10.29 -7.67
C TRP A 82 2.85 9.72 -6.26
N ALA A 83 3.87 10.16 -5.52
CA ALA A 83 4.07 9.76 -4.12
C ALA A 83 2.91 10.20 -3.22
N ILE A 84 2.37 11.41 -3.42
CA ILE A 84 1.20 11.91 -2.69
C ILE A 84 -0.04 11.07 -3.00
N LEU A 85 -0.36 10.91 -4.29
CA LEU A 85 -1.54 10.17 -4.74
C LEU A 85 -1.55 8.73 -4.22
N ASP A 86 -0.45 7.99 -4.41
CA ASP A 86 -0.37 6.59 -3.96
C ASP A 86 -0.36 6.48 -2.43
N THR A 87 0.19 7.47 -1.73
CA THR A 87 0.14 7.50 -0.26
C THR A 87 -1.29 7.71 0.24
N LEU A 88 -2.01 8.69 -0.32
CA LEU A 88 -3.40 8.96 0.05
C LEU A 88 -4.31 7.77 -0.30
N ASP A 89 -4.22 7.24 -1.51
CA ASP A 89 -4.96 6.04 -1.90
C ASP A 89 -4.65 4.88 -0.96
N GLY A 90 -3.39 4.63 -0.69
CA GLY A 90 -2.97 3.54 0.18
C GLY A 90 -3.39 3.69 1.65
N LEU A 91 -3.45 4.90 2.20
CA LEU A 91 -3.80 5.15 3.61
C LEU A 91 -5.31 5.31 3.83
N TYR A 92 -6.05 5.86 2.86
CA TYR A 92 -7.48 6.13 2.98
C TYR A 92 -8.37 5.14 2.23
N ALA A 93 -7.84 4.05 1.70
CA ALA A 93 -8.60 3.02 1.00
C ALA A 93 -9.55 2.25 1.95
N LYS A 94 -10.67 2.86 2.32
CA LYS A 94 -11.65 2.32 3.27
C LYS A 94 -12.18 0.93 2.87
N TYR A 95 -12.36 0.71 1.58
CA TYR A 95 -12.95 -0.52 1.04
C TYR A 95 -11.90 -1.52 0.53
N ASP A 96 -10.64 -1.12 0.53
CA ASP A 96 -9.54 -1.97 0.12
C ASP A 96 -9.17 -2.95 1.25
N LYS A 97 -9.72 -4.16 1.16
CA LYS A 97 -9.50 -5.23 2.15
C LYS A 97 -8.71 -6.37 1.51
N PRO A 98 -7.38 -6.31 1.54
CA PRO A 98 -6.58 -7.40 1.02
C PRO A 98 -6.85 -8.71 1.77
N LYS A 99 -6.86 -9.83 1.05
CA LYS A 99 -7.14 -11.15 1.58
C LYS A 99 -6.03 -12.13 1.20
N THR A 100 -5.85 -13.15 2.04
CA THR A 100 -4.98 -14.27 1.66
C THR A 100 -5.66 -15.14 0.61
N ASN A 101 -4.87 -15.87 -0.18
CA ASN A 101 -5.39 -16.83 -1.14
C ASN A 101 -6.39 -17.80 -0.49
N LYS A 102 -6.02 -18.38 0.65
CA LYS A 102 -6.88 -19.32 1.41
C LYS A 102 -8.22 -18.69 1.80
N SER A 103 -8.22 -17.42 2.20
CA SER A 103 -9.44 -16.70 2.57
C SER A 103 -10.34 -16.43 1.36
N ILE A 104 -9.75 -16.13 0.18
CA ILE A 104 -10.52 -15.91 -1.06
C ILE A 104 -11.15 -17.22 -1.52
N VAL A 105 -10.39 -18.31 -1.55
CA VAL A 105 -10.91 -19.65 -1.91
C VAL A 105 -12.07 -20.05 -1.00
N LYS A 106 -11.90 -19.91 0.33
CA LYS A 106 -12.97 -20.19 1.30
C LYS A 106 -14.23 -19.37 1.02
N PHE A 107 -14.07 -18.07 0.73
CA PHE A 107 -15.21 -17.21 0.42
C PHE A 107 -15.93 -17.64 -0.86
N LEU A 108 -15.20 -17.96 -1.93
CA LEU A 108 -15.79 -18.44 -3.19
C LEU A 108 -16.55 -19.74 -3.02
N LEU A 109 -16.00 -20.70 -2.28
CA LEU A 109 -16.67 -21.96 -1.98
C LEU A 109 -17.94 -21.76 -1.14
N LEU A 110 -17.93 -20.87 -0.15
CA LEU A 110 -19.11 -20.52 0.64
C LEU A 110 -20.22 -19.86 -0.20
N LYS A 111 -19.86 -19.26 -1.34
CA LYS A 111 -20.80 -18.67 -2.31
C LYS A 111 -21.17 -19.64 -3.42
N ASN A 112 -20.92 -20.94 -3.25
CA ASN A 112 -21.18 -22.01 -4.22
C ASN A 112 -20.56 -21.73 -5.61
N LYS A 113 -19.42 -21.02 -5.63
CA LYS A 113 -18.70 -20.74 -6.87
C LYS A 113 -17.67 -21.85 -7.14
N LYS A 114 -17.72 -22.44 -8.33
CA LYS A 114 -16.72 -23.41 -8.78
C LYS A 114 -15.45 -22.67 -9.18
N ILE A 115 -14.32 -23.01 -8.55
CA ILE A 115 -13.03 -22.45 -8.91
C ILE A 115 -12.50 -23.21 -10.13
N ILE A 116 -12.47 -22.53 -11.28
CA ILE A 116 -11.96 -23.10 -12.54
C ILE A 116 -10.45 -22.97 -12.58
N GLN A 117 -9.91 -21.82 -12.19
CA GLN A 117 -8.48 -21.55 -12.22
C GLN A 117 -8.04 -20.72 -11.00
N ASN A 118 -6.98 -21.20 -10.35
CA ASN A 118 -6.33 -20.50 -9.25
C ASN A 118 -4.84 -20.36 -9.59
N ASN A 119 -4.45 -19.22 -10.13
CA ASN A 119 -3.05 -18.96 -10.43
C ASN A 119 -2.39 -18.20 -9.27
N ILE A 120 -1.64 -18.94 -8.46
CA ILE A 120 -0.99 -18.43 -7.25
C ILE A 120 0.02 -17.32 -7.58
N ASN A 121 0.67 -17.39 -8.73
CA ASN A 121 1.72 -16.45 -9.12
C ASN A 121 1.18 -15.18 -9.77
N LYS A 122 0.00 -15.23 -10.41
CA LYS A 122 -0.60 -14.12 -11.14
C LYS A 122 -1.72 -13.39 -10.40
N ASN A 123 -1.92 -13.66 -9.11
CA ASN A 123 -2.88 -12.96 -8.24
C ASN A 123 -4.34 -12.89 -8.76
N TYR A 124 -4.79 -13.85 -9.55
CA TYR A 124 -6.17 -13.91 -10.00
C TYR A 124 -6.82 -15.27 -9.75
N PHE A 125 -8.15 -15.27 -9.75
CA PHE A 125 -8.99 -16.44 -9.67
C PHE A 125 -10.03 -16.37 -10.79
N ILE A 126 -10.32 -17.49 -11.42
CA ILE A 126 -11.46 -17.66 -12.30
C ILE A 126 -12.44 -18.55 -11.59
N ALA A 127 -13.66 -18.07 -11.40
CA ALA A 127 -14.74 -18.82 -10.80
C ALA A 127 -16.00 -18.66 -11.64
N SER A 128 -16.82 -19.71 -11.69
CA SER A 128 -18.14 -19.71 -12.33
C SER A 128 -19.26 -19.83 -11.30
N ASN A 129 -20.45 -19.59 -11.79
CA ASN A 129 -21.67 -19.89 -11.07
C ASN A 129 -21.88 -21.39 -10.99
#